data_a32c74170aeef90edc0c950b8209d9e4
#
_entry.id   a32c74170aeef90edc0c950b8209d9e4
#
_cell.length_a   1.000
_cell.length_b   1.000
_cell.length_c   1.000
_cell.angle_alpha   90.00
_cell.angle_beta   90.00
_cell.angle_gamma   90.00
#
_symmetry.space_group_name_H-M   'P 1'
#
loop_
_entity.id
_entity.type
_entity.pdbx_description
1 polymer ?
#
loop_
_entity_poly.entity_id
_entity_poly.type
_entity_poly.pdbx_seq_one_letter_code
_entity_poly.pdbx_strand_id
1 'polypeptide(L)'
;TCSSTRFIYTFAEKYIQDEIKYFLNLNEEENILLNQQVSKMVDWHRTFMLPNYATYLNNVADKIEVGDYESDDINKLVEDGRSLIEETIIGLTPYASKFLNHQMVEDIEFMEMKMLTRRQKRIVELSKPENILYKERLERLTSNFERFFGNLNKSQLLLLESHSRVTLNESRIRLHNRTLRQKAFIMFLKTQPNEVDLTSYLNKLLLQGHLITNPSYESFSKISLKKFHVLLVNMIASSSIIQREQIISKLRSYAEDIKTVSGEERQL
;
A
#
# COMPACT_ATOMS: atom_id res chain seq x y z
N THR A 1 -19.69 9.49 15.85
CA THR A 1 -19.48 9.08 14.44
C THR A 1 -18.37 8.05 14.44
N CYS A 2 -18.70 6.76 14.18
CA CYS A 2 -17.67 5.74 13.97
C CYS A 2 -16.80 6.19 12.80
N SER A 3 -15.50 6.35 13.03
CA SER A 3 -14.59 6.72 11.95
C SER A 3 -14.46 5.56 10.98
N SER A 4 -14.26 5.87 9.71
CA SER A 4 -14.04 4.85 8.67
C SER A 4 -12.82 3.96 8.96
N THR A 5 -11.81 4.50 9.63
CA THR A 5 -10.58 3.81 10.01
C THR A 5 -10.85 2.70 11.03
N ARG A 6 -11.63 2.99 12.08
CA ARG A 6 -12.03 2.00 13.09
C ARG A 6 -12.86 0.87 12.45
N PHE A 7 -13.83 1.25 11.63
CA PHE A 7 -14.67 0.29 10.93
C PHE A 7 -13.84 -0.66 10.04
N ILE A 8 -12.94 -0.13 9.23
CA ILE A 8 -12.08 -0.94 8.35
C ILE A 8 -11.23 -1.91 9.18
N TYR A 9 -10.65 -1.45 10.30
CA TYR A 9 -9.75 -2.27 11.10
C TYR A 9 -10.48 -3.41 11.83
N THR A 10 -11.74 -3.20 12.22
CA THR A 10 -12.60 -4.24 12.81
C THR A 10 -12.77 -5.44 11.88
N PHE A 11 -12.74 -5.24 10.56
CA PHE A 11 -12.90 -6.30 9.57
C PHE A 11 -11.57 -6.72 8.91
N ALA A 12 -10.42 -6.18 9.36
CA ALA A 12 -9.13 -6.41 8.71
C ALA A 12 -8.77 -7.90 8.66
N GLU A 13 -8.93 -8.63 9.76
CA GLU A 13 -8.63 -10.07 9.81
C GLU A 13 -9.46 -10.85 8.80
N LYS A 14 -10.78 -10.64 8.83
CA LYS A 14 -11.69 -11.32 7.90
C LYS A 14 -11.36 -11.00 6.45
N TYR A 15 -11.10 -9.73 6.15
CA TYR A 15 -10.74 -9.30 4.81
C TYR A 15 -9.45 -9.98 4.32
N ILE A 16 -8.42 -10.04 5.16
CA ILE A 16 -7.16 -10.70 4.83
C ILE A 16 -7.36 -12.21 4.62
N GLN A 17 -8.14 -12.86 5.50
CA GLN A 17 -8.46 -14.28 5.38
C GLN A 17 -9.22 -14.57 4.07
N ASP A 18 -10.25 -13.79 3.76
CA ASP A 18 -11.07 -13.96 2.55
C ASP A 18 -10.22 -13.74 1.28
N GLU A 19 -9.29 -12.76 1.32
CA GLU A 19 -8.38 -12.50 0.22
C GLU A 19 -7.37 -13.66 0.00
N ILE A 20 -6.84 -14.26 1.06
CA ILE A 20 -5.93 -15.41 0.97
C ILE A 20 -6.69 -16.65 0.49
N LYS A 21 -7.90 -16.90 0.98
CA LYS A 21 -8.77 -18.01 0.56
C LYS A 21 -9.17 -17.93 -0.91
N TYR A 22 -9.18 -16.73 -1.49
CA TYR A 22 -9.38 -16.60 -2.93
C TYR A 22 -8.22 -17.23 -3.74
N PHE A 23 -6.99 -17.17 -3.20
CA PHE A 23 -5.81 -17.66 -3.88
C PHE A 23 -5.45 -19.12 -3.54
N LEU A 24 -6.00 -19.68 -2.48
CA LEU A 24 -5.64 -20.99 -1.95
C LEU A 24 -6.87 -21.85 -1.68
N ASN A 25 -6.79 -23.13 -2.00
CA ASN A 25 -7.84 -24.11 -1.70
C ASN A 25 -7.49 -24.84 -0.41
N LEU A 26 -7.77 -24.19 0.74
CA LEU A 26 -7.33 -24.63 2.05
C LEU A 26 -8.23 -25.73 2.63
N ASN A 27 -7.63 -26.78 3.19
CA ASN A 27 -8.29 -27.73 4.06
C ASN A 27 -8.56 -27.15 5.45
N GLU A 28 -9.14 -27.94 6.37
CA GLU A 28 -9.54 -27.46 7.69
C GLU A 28 -8.33 -27.06 8.56
N GLU A 29 -7.25 -27.86 8.56
CA GLU A 29 -6.03 -27.59 9.34
C GLU A 29 -5.33 -26.33 8.82
N GLU A 30 -5.22 -26.17 7.51
CA GLU A 30 -4.65 -24.98 6.87
C GLU A 30 -5.48 -23.73 7.16
N ASN A 31 -6.81 -23.83 7.19
CA ASN A 31 -7.67 -22.72 7.58
C ASN A 31 -7.44 -22.31 9.05
N ILE A 32 -7.25 -23.27 9.95
CA ILE A 32 -6.92 -22.98 11.35
C ILE A 32 -5.58 -22.25 11.43
N LEU A 33 -4.55 -22.77 10.74
CA LEU A 33 -3.22 -22.15 10.69
C LEU A 33 -3.29 -20.73 10.11
N LEU A 34 -4.01 -20.54 8.99
CA LEU A 34 -4.22 -19.22 8.39
C LEU A 34 -4.82 -18.24 9.40
N ASN A 35 -5.90 -18.63 10.05
CA ASN A 35 -6.60 -17.78 11.00
C ASN A 35 -5.67 -17.38 12.16
N GLN A 36 -4.87 -18.32 12.69
CA GLN A 36 -3.89 -18.05 13.74
C GLN A 36 -2.80 -17.07 13.28
N GLN A 37 -2.25 -17.25 12.07
CA GLN A 37 -1.19 -16.38 11.59
C GLN A 37 -1.72 -14.97 11.25
N VAL A 38 -2.90 -14.87 10.63
CA VAL A 38 -3.55 -13.58 10.35
C VAL A 38 -3.87 -12.84 11.64
N SER A 39 -4.39 -13.53 12.64
CA SER A 39 -4.68 -12.94 13.95
C SER A 39 -3.42 -12.36 14.60
N LYS A 40 -2.33 -13.15 14.68
CA LYS A 40 -1.04 -12.67 15.23
C LYS A 40 -0.45 -11.51 14.42
N MET A 41 -0.56 -11.56 13.10
CA MET A 41 -0.10 -10.52 12.19
C MET A 41 -0.85 -9.20 12.43
N VAL A 42 -2.17 -9.25 12.56
CA VAL A 42 -3.01 -8.07 12.82
C VAL A 42 -2.73 -7.51 14.22
N ASP A 43 -2.53 -8.36 15.22
CA ASP A 43 -2.16 -7.93 16.59
C ASP A 43 -0.80 -7.24 16.61
N TRP A 44 0.20 -7.83 15.96
CA TRP A 44 1.52 -7.22 15.85
C TRP A 44 1.43 -5.84 15.16
N HIS A 45 0.74 -5.76 14.03
CA HIS A 45 0.55 -4.51 13.30
C HIS A 45 -0.16 -3.46 14.15
N ARG A 46 -1.22 -3.86 14.86
CA ARG A 46 -1.98 -2.97 15.75
C ARG A 46 -1.11 -2.43 16.89
N THR A 47 -0.34 -3.31 17.53
CA THR A 47 0.43 -2.97 18.72
C THR A 47 1.68 -2.17 18.40
N PHE A 48 2.39 -2.53 17.33
CA PHE A 48 3.70 -1.95 17.03
C PHE A 48 3.69 -0.89 15.92
N MET A 49 2.88 -1.07 14.89
CA MET A 49 2.93 -0.18 13.73
C MET A 49 1.92 0.97 13.80
N LEU A 50 0.70 0.73 14.28
CA LEU A 50 -0.31 1.78 14.34
C LEU A 50 0.13 2.98 15.21
N PRO A 51 0.77 2.83 16.39
CA PRO A 51 1.29 3.97 17.15
C PRO A 51 2.32 4.80 16.35
N ASN A 52 3.20 4.13 15.60
CA ASN A 52 4.20 4.79 14.76
C ASN A 52 3.54 5.57 13.61
N TYR A 53 2.50 5.01 12.99
CA TYR A 53 1.73 5.73 11.98
C TYR A 53 1.01 6.96 12.55
N ALA A 54 0.43 6.87 13.75
CA ALA A 54 -0.20 8.00 14.40
C ALA A 54 0.82 9.12 14.70
N THR A 55 2.00 8.75 15.20
CA THR A 55 3.10 9.69 15.42
C THR A 55 3.55 10.36 14.12
N TYR A 56 3.74 9.56 13.07
CA TYR A 56 4.10 10.08 11.74
C TYR A 56 3.08 11.08 11.20
N LEU A 57 1.77 10.78 11.29
CA LEU A 57 0.72 11.68 10.82
C LEU A 57 0.69 13.00 11.59
N ASN A 58 0.92 12.96 12.91
CA ASN A 58 1.04 14.19 13.71
C ASN A 58 2.28 14.99 13.30
N ASN A 59 3.44 14.36 13.10
CA ASN A 59 4.66 15.04 12.65
C ASN A 59 4.46 15.74 11.29
N VAL A 60 3.73 15.08 10.36
CA VAL A 60 3.36 15.70 9.08
C VAL A 60 2.45 16.91 9.29
N ALA A 61 1.44 16.80 10.18
CA ALA A 61 0.52 17.89 10.50
C ALA A 61 1.26 19.07 11.11
N ASP A 62 2.15 18.81 12.07
CA ASP A 62 2.95 19.84 12.77
C ASP A 62 3.88 20.58 11.79
N LYS A 63 4.51 19.84 10.85
CA LYS A 63 5.35 20.46 9.83
C LYS A 63 4.56 21.37 8.88
N ILE A 64 3.34 20.96 8.50
CA ILE A 64 2.44 21.78 7.66
C ILE A 64 1.96 23.01 8.45
N GLU A 65 1.71 22.88 9.76
CA GLU A 65 1.24 23.98 10.64
C GLU A 65 2.30 25.07 10.79
N VAL A 66 3.56 24.71 10.96
CA VAL A 66 4.68 25.65 11.01
C VAL A 66 4.77 26.47 9.72
N GLY A 67 4.41 25.88 8.58
CA GLY A 67 4.33 26.59 7.29
C GLY A 67 5.69 26.92 6.65
N ASP A 68 6.78 26.67 7.34
CA ASP A 68 8.14 26.83 6.85
C ASP A 68 8.69 25.45 6.42
N TYR A 69 8.38 25.07 5.18
CA TYR A 69 8.83 23.82 4.59
C TYR A 69 9.41 24.04 3.20
N GLU A 70 10.60 23.53 3.01
CA GLU A 70 11.26 23.44 1.72
C GLU A 70 10.94 22.10 1.03
N SER A 71 11.33 21.99 -0.23
CA SER A 71 11.17 20.73 -1.00
C SER A 71 11.81 19.52 -0.29
N ASP A 72 12.94 19.73 0.37
CA ASP A 72 13.67 18.68 1.08
C ASP A 72 12.94 18.20 2.34
N ASP A 73 12.21 19.06 3.02
CA ASP A 73 11.35 18.67 4.15
C ASP A 73 10.24 17.71 3.70
N ILE A 74 9.59 18.02 2.58
CA ILE A 74 8.55 17.14 2.03
C ILE A 74 9.14 15.82 1.55
N ASN A 75 10.32 15.85 0.93
CA ASN A 75 11.04 14.64 0.53
C ASN A 75 11.32 13.75 1.75
N LYS A 76 11.81 14.35 2.85
CA LYS A 76 12.06 13.64 4.11
C LYS A 76 10.80 13.01 4.68
N LEU A 77 9.70 13.74 4.74
CA LEU A 77 8.41 13.18 5.21
C LEU A 77 7.98 11.97 4.38
N VAL A 78 8.14 12.02 3.07
CA VAL A 78 7.80 10.87 2.21
C VAL A 78 8.73 9.68 2.45
N GLU A 79 10.04 9.90 2.65
CA GLU A 79 10.99 8.83 2.99
C GLU A 79 10.70 8.24 4.38
N ASP A 80 10.38 9.05 5.38
CA ASP A 80 9.96 8.58 6.71
C ASP A 80 8.71 7.68 6.61
N GLY A 81 7.72 8.09 5.81
CA GLY A 81 6.54 7.26 5.55
C GLY A 81 6.86 5.95 4.82
N ARG A 82 7.83 5.95 3.90
CA ARG A 82 8.31 4.73 3.25
C ARG A 82 9.00 3.79 4.22
N SER A 83 9.84 4.32 5.11
CA SER A 83 10.52 3.52 6.14
C SER A 83 9.51 2.77 7.02
N LEU A 84 8.40 3.41 7.40
CA LEU A 84 7.32 2.74 8.14
C LEU A 84 6.66 1.60 7.34
N ILE A 85 6.49 1.76 6.03
CA ILE A 85 6.00 0.68 5.16
C ILE A 85 7.01 -0.46 5.10
N GLU A 86 8.30 -0.18 4.99
CA GLU A 86 9.37 -1.17 4.98
C GLU A 86 9.42 -1.96 6.29
N GLU A 87 9.35 -1.27 7.44
CA GLU A 87 9.25 -1.91 8.77
C GLU A 87 8.03 -2.81 8.87
N THR A 88 6.89 -2.35 8.35
CA THR A 88 5.66 -3.15 8.33
C THR A 88 5.86 -4.43 7.52
N ILE A 89 6.42 -4.35 6.32
CA ILE A 89 6.69 -5.53 5.48
C ILE A 89 7.59 -6.51 6.20
N ILE A 90 8.69 -6.04 6.80
CA ILE A 90 9.64 -6.87 7.54
C ILE A 90 8.94 -7.57 8.72
N GLY A 91 8.10 -6.86 9.47
CA GLY A 91 7.40 -7.41 10.62
C GLY A 91 6.27 -8.40 10.27
N LEU A 92 5.63 -8.25 9.09
CA LEU A 92 4.55 -9.12 8.66
C LEU A 92 5.04 -10.39 7.93
N THR A 93 6.20 -10.35 7.30
CA THR A 93 6.73 -11.46 6.50
C THR A 93 6.91 -12.77 7.27
N PRO A 94 7.34 -12.81 8.57
CA PRO A 94 7.44 -14.06 9.31
C PRO A 94 6.10 -14.81 9.44
N TYR A 95 5.00 -14.10 9.66
CA TYR A 95 3.66 -14.71 9.75
C TYR A 95 3.22 -15.29 8.40
N ALA A 96 3.49 -14.57 7.31
CA ALA A 96 3.22 -15.05 5.96
C ALA A 96 4.08 -16.28 5.63
N SER A 97 5.36 -16.26 5.97
CA SER A 97 6.30 -17.37 5.71
C SER A 97 5.89 -18.63 6.47
N LYS A 98 5.52 -18.48 7.74
CA LYS A 98 5.06 -19.60 8.57
C LYS A 98 3.81 -20.28 8.03
N PHE A 99 2.93 -19.55 7.38
CA PHE A 99 1.77 -20.11 6.72
C PHE A 99 2.13 -20.73 5.36
N LEU A 100 2.92 -20.00 4.55
CA LEU A 100 3.21 -20.38 3.16
C LEU A 100 4.17 -21.59 3.04
N ASN A 101 5.06 -21.83 4.01
CA ASN A 101 5.97 -22.97 3.93
C ASN A 101 5.29 -24.34 4.14
N HIS A 102 4.00 -24.34 4.53
CA HIS A 102 3.19 -25.57 4.64
C HIS A 102 2.38 -25.86 3.37
N GLN A 103 2.42 -24.99 2.36
CA GLN A 103 1.62 -25.16 1.16
C GLN A 103 2.19 -26.26 0.26
N MET A 104 1.32 -27.13 -0.20
CA MET A 104 1.68 -28.21 -1.13
C MET A 104 1.80 -27.67 -2.57
N VAL A 105 2.38 -28.46 -3.46
CA VAL A 105 2.59 -28.06 -4.85
C VAL A 105 1.26 -27.75 -5.54
N GLU A 106 0.22 -28.51 -5.26
CA GLU A 106 -1.12 -28.35 -5.82
C GLU A 106 -1.75 -26.99 -5.41
N ASP A 107 -1.53 -26.55 -4.18
CA ASP A 107 -2.02 -25.24 -3.68
C ASP A 107 -1.25 -24.08 -4.33
N ILE A 108 0.05 -24.27 -4.55
CA ILE A 108 0.89 -23.30 -5.27
C ILE A 108 0.45 -23.18 -6.74
N GLU A 109 0.10 -24.28 -7.39
CA GLU A 109 -0.43 -24.27 -8.76
C GLU A 109 -1.81 -23.61 -8.83
N PHE A 110 -2.68 -23.86 -7.85
CA PHE A 110 -3.96 -23.16 -7.74
C PHE A 110 -3.77 -21.66 -7.53
N MET A 111 -2.83 -21.27 -6.68
CA MET A 111 -2.45 -19.87 -6.48
C MET A 111 -1.97 -19.21 -7.78
N GLU A 112 -1.10 -19.89 -8.53
CA GLU A 112 -0.61 -19.42 -9.83
C GLU A 112 -1.76 -19.16 -10.81
N MET A 113 -2.71 -20.10 -10.91
CA MET A 113 -3.91 -19.96 -11.73
C MET A 113 -4.77 -18.75 -11.31
N LYS A 114 -4.98 -18.55 -10.02
CA LYS A 114 -5.74 -17.40 -9.49
C LYS A 114 -5.03 -16.07 -9.75
N MET A 115 -3.70 -16.03 -9.60
CA MET A 115 -2.90 -14.86 -9.97
C MET A 115 -3.02 -14.53 -11.45
N LEU A 116 -3.00 -15.56 -12.32
CA LEU A 116 -3.20 -15.40 -13.76
C LEU A 116 -4.60 -14.84 -14.07
N THR A 117 -5.65 -15.37 -13.44
CA THR A 117 -7.02 -14.90 -13.61
C THR A 117 -7.17 -13.44 -13.23
N ARG A 118 -6.64 -13.03 -12.07
CA ARG A 118 -6.68 -11.63 -11.61
C ARG A 118 -5.87 -10.71 -12.52
N ARG A 119 -4.73 -11.18 -13.02
CA ARG A 119 -3.92 -10.43 -14.00
C ARG A 119 -4.69 -10.22 -15.30
N GLN A 120 -5.38 -11.22 -15.81
CA GLN A 120 -6.16 -11.10 -17.05
C GLN A 120 -7.26 -10.05 -16.92
N LYS A 121 -7.99 -10.05 -15.80
CA LYS A 121 -8.97 -8.98 -15.51
C LYS A 121 -8.31 -7.61 -15.55
N ARG A 122 -7.12 -7.45 -14.95
CA ARG A 122 -6.41 -6.17 -14.94
C ARG A 122 -5.91 -5.75 -16.31
N ILE A 123 -5.51 -6.69 -17.18
CA ILE A 123 -5.15 -6.41 -18.57
C ILE A 123 -6.35 -5.84 -19.32
N VAL A 124 -7.53 -6.45 -19.19
CA VAL A 124 -8.77 -5.97 -19.81
C VAL A 124 -9.10 -4.55 -19.35
N GLU A 125 -9.02 -4.25 -18.05
CA GLU A 125 -9.23 -2.90 -17.52
C GLU A 125 -8.26 -1.88 -18.13
N LEU A 126 -6.98 -2.23 -18.28
CA LEU A 126 -5.95 -1.35 -18.85
C LEU A 126 -5.95 -1.31 -20.40
N SER A 127 -6.83 -2.09 -21.04
CA SER A 127 -7.02 -2.08 -22.50
C SER A 127 -8.11 -1.10 -22.96
N LYS A 128 -8.77 -0.42 -22.01
CA LYS A 128 -9.73 0.64 -22.33
C LYS A 128 -9.08 1.75 -23.16
N PRO A 129 -9.87 2.52 -23.95
CA PRO A 129 -9.39 3.71 -24.66
C PRO A 129 -8.65 4.68 -23.72
N GLU A 130 -7.60 5.31 -24.22
CA GLU A 130 -6.70 6.16 -23.42
C GLU A 130 -7.43 7.32 -22.75
N ASN A 131 -8.41 7.93 -23.43
CA ASN A 131 -9.25 8.99 -22.87
C ASN A 131 -10.07 8.52 -21.66
N ILE A 132 -10.54 7.26 -21.67
CA ILE A 132 -11.27 6.68 -20.53
C ILE A 132 -10.31 6.41 -19.37
N LEU A 133 -9.16 5.80 -19.64
CA LEU A 133 -8.13 5.57 -18.61
C LEU A 133 -7.65 6.87 -17.97
N TYR A 134 -7.47 7.92 -18.77
CA TYR A 134 -7.10 9.24 -18.28
C TYR A 134 -8.18 9.82 -17.37
N LYS A 135 -9.45 9.79 -17.80
CA LYS A 135 -10.58 10.30 -17.02
C LYS A 135 -10.69 9.58 -15.68
N GLU A 136 -10.72 8.24 -15.68
CA GLU A 136 -10.80 7.42 -14.47
C GLU A 136 -9.61 7.68 -13.51
N ARG A 137 -8.40 7.90 -14.07
CA ARG A 137 -7.22 8.24 -13.29
C ARG A 137 -7.34 9.61 -12.66
N LEU A 138 -7.74 10.62 -13.43
CA LEU A 138 -7.92 11.98 -12.96
C LEU A 138 -8.98 12.06 -11.85
N GLU A 139 -10.12 11.42 -12.05
CA GLU A 139 -11.19 11.35 -11.06
C GLU A 139 -10.72 10.76 -9.73
N ARG A 140 -10.00 9.62 -9.77
CA ARG A 140 -9.43 9.01 -8.55
C ARG A 140 -8.42 9.92 -7.86
N LEU A 141 -7.56 10.56 -8.64
CA LEU A 141 -6.53 11.46 -8.09
C LEU A 141 -7.19 12.69 -7.45
N THR A 142 -8.14 13.31 -8.13
CA THR A 142 -8.92 14.45 -7.64
C THR A 142 -9.63 14.08 -6.33
N SER A 143 -10.39 12.99 -6.30
CA SER A 143 -11.09 12.55 -5.10
C SER A 143 -10.15 12.27 -3.91
N ASN A 144 -8.95 11.73 -4.17
CA ASN A 144 -7.97 11.50 -3.11
C ASN A 144 -7.43 12.81 -2.53
N PHE A 145 -7.17 13.81 -3.37
CA PHE A 145 -6.71 15.12 -2.89
C PHE A 145 -7.85 15.91 -2.22
N GLU A 146 -9.06 15.87 -2.75
CA GLU A 146 -10.23 16.52 -2.14
C GLU A 146 -10.52 16.01 -0.72
N ARG A 147 -10.20 14.75 -0.43
CA ARG A 147 -10.34 14.18 0.92
C ARG A 147 -9.55 14.94 1.99
N PHE A 148 -8.40 15.51 1.61
CA PHE A 148 -7.50 16.25 2.49
C PHE A 148 -7.62 17.76 2.32
N PHE A 149 -7.73 18.24 1.08
CA PHE A 149 -7.72 19.66 0.75
C PHE A 149 -9.12 20.29 0.75
N GLY A 150 -10.19 19.47 0.71
CA GLY A 150 -11.53 19.93 0.40
C GLY A 150 -11.65 20.36 -1.06
N ASN A 151 -12.36 21.45 -1.33
CA ASN A 151 -12.54 21.94 -2.69
C ASN A 151 -11.22 22.39 -3.31
N LEU A 152 -10.86 21.78 -4.45
CA LEU A 152 -9.65 22.14 -5.18
C LEU A 152 -9.89 23.38 -6.05
N ASN A 153 -8.89 24.26 -6.09
CA ASN A 153 -8.90 25.41 -6.99
C ASN A 153 -8.43 25.04 -8.41
N LYS A 154 -8.60 25.97 -9.35
CA LYS A 154 -8.27 25.74 -10.77
C LYS A 154 -6.80 25.36 -10.99
N SER A 155 -5.86 25.99 -10.27
CA SER A 155 -4.43 25.68 -10.41
C SER A 155 -4.11 24.28 -9.91
N GLN A 156 -4.73 23.83 -8.81
CA GLN A 156 -4.58 22.48 -8.29
C GLN A 156 -5.15 21.44 -9.26
N LEU A 157 -6.32 21.68 -9.85
CA LEU A 157 -6.88 20.78 -10.87
C LEU A 157 -5.96 20.64 -12.08
N LEU A 158 -5.34 21.73 -12.55
CA LEU A 158 -4.35 21.69 -13.65
C LEU A 158 -3.10 20.88 -13.28
N LEU A 159 -2.63 20.94 -12.04
CA LEU A 159 -1.53 20.09 -11.55
C LEU A 159 -1.91 18.60 -11.62
N LEU A 160 -3.12 18.24 -11.19
CA LEU A 160 -3.62 16.87 -11.23
C LEU A 160 -3.81 16.37 -12.68
N GLU A 161 -4.33 17.21 -13.56
CA GLU A 161 -4.44 16.90 -14.99
C GLU A 161 -3.08 16.62 -15.62
N SER A 162 -2.10 17.50 -15.40
CA SER A 162 -0.74 17.35 -15.89
C SER A 162 -0.10 16.06 -15.39
N HIS A 163 -0.17 15.81 -14.07
CA HIS A 163 0.35 14.58 -13.46
C HIS A 163 -0.33 13.34 -14.01
N SER A 164 -1.66 13.37 -14.19
CA SER A 164 -2.41 12.25 -14.76
C SER A 164 -1.95 11.90 -16.18
N ARG A 165 -1.67 12.90 -17.01
CA ARG A 165 -1.16 12.69 -18.38
C ARG A 165 0.23 12.05 -18.39
N VAL A 166 1.19 12.62 -17.65
CA VAL A 166 2.60 12.15 -17.67
C VAL A 166 2.81 10.82 -16.98
N THR A 167 1.80 10.32 -16.22
CA THR A 167 1.86 9.04 -15.50
C THR A 167 0.86 8.00 -16.01
N LEU A 168 0.15 8.28 -17.11
CA LEU A 168 -0.94 7.43 -17.60
C LEU A 168 -0.49 5.98 -17.89
N ASN A 169 0.66 5.82 -18.52
CA ASN A 169 1.20 4.51 -18.89
C ASN A 169 1.90 3.76 -17.74
N GLU A 170 2.10 4.39 -16.59
CA GLU A 170 2.79 3.75 -15.45
C GLU A 170 2.06 2.51 -14.93
N SER A 171 0.74 2.47 -15.03
CA SER A 171 -0.07 1.32 -14.60
C SER A 171 0.28 0.03 -15.36
N ARG A 172 0.59 0.13 -16.65
CA ARG A 172 1.01 -1.02 -17.48
C ARG A 172 2.40 -1.51 -17.08
N ILE A 173 3.33 -0.59 -16.83
CA ILE A 173 4.70 -0.92 -16.38
C ILE A 173 4.64 -1.59 -14.99
N ARG A 174 3.82 -1.07 -14.08
CA ARG A 174 3.61 -1.65 -12.75
C ARG A 174 2.99 -3.05 -12.82
N LEU A 175 2.00 -3.25 -13.71
CA LEU A 175 1.40 -4.57 -13.93
C LEU A 175 2.42 -5.57 -14.47
N HIS A 176 3.25 -5.17 -15.42
CA HIS A 176 4.32 -6.00 -15.94
C HIS A 176 5.31 -6.43 -14.84
N ASN A 177 5.81 -5.47 -14.06
CA ASN A 177 6.72 -5.76 -12.95
C ASN A 177 6.08 -6.64 -11.86
N ARG A 178 4.79 -6.39 -11.54
CA ARG A 178 4.02 -7.25 -10.64
C ARG A 178 3.97 -8.70 -11.15
N THR A 179 3.76 -8.87 -12.45
CA THR A 179 3.73 -10.18 -13.09
C THR A 179 5.07 -10.92 -12.96
N LEU A 180 6.18 -10.22 -13.16
CA LEU A 180 7.51 -10.80 -12.98
C LEU A 180 7.75 -11.24 -11.53
N ARG A 181 7.39 -10.40 -10.56
CA ARG A 181 7.52 -10.74 -9.13
C ARG A 181 6.62 -11.91 -8.74
N GLN A 182 5.39 -11.98 -9.25
CA GLN A 182 4.50 -13.12 -8.99
C GLN A 182 5.07 -14.41 -9.55
N LYS A 183 5.63 -14.41 -10.77
CA LYS A 183 6.31 -15.57 -11.34
C LYS A 183 7.52 -16.01 -10.51
N ALA A 184 8.37 -15.08 -10.09
CA ALA A 184 9.52 -15.37 -9.26
C ALA A 184 9.10 -15.95 -7.90
N PHE A 185 8.04 -15.43 -7.31
CA PHE A 185 7.46 -15.93 -6.06
C PHE A 185 6.96 -17.38 -6.20
N ILE A 186 6.16 -17.67 -7.23
CA ILE A 186 5.66 -19.03 -7.48
C ILE A 186 6.81 -20.01 -7.72
N MET A 187 7.80 -19.63 -8.54
CA MET A 187 8.96 -20.47 -8.78
C MET A 187 9.73 -20.78 -7.49
N PHE A 188 9.90 -19.80 -6.61
CA PHE A 188 10.57 -20.00 -5.35
C PHE A 188 9.76 -20.90 -4.41
N LEU A 189 8.44 -20.69 -4.29
CA LEU A 189 7.57 -21.55 -3.47
C LEU A 189 7.60 -23.01 -3.93
N LYS A 190 7.65 -23.26 -5.24
CA LYS A 190 7.75 -24.64 -5.80
C LYS A 190 9.04 -25.37 -5.41
N THR A 191 10.05 -24.66 -4.91
CA THR A 191 11.27 -25.29 -4.33
C THR A 191 11.06 -25.80 -2.91
N GLN A 192 9.87 -25.59 -2.33
CA GLN A 192 9.53 -25.98 -0.95
C GLN A 192 10.53 -25.42 0.09
N PRO A 193 10.75 -24.08 0.14
CA PRO A 193 11.71 -23.47 1.04
C PRO A 193 11.27 -23.62 2.49
N ASN A 194 12.24 -23.68 3.40
CA ASN A 194 11.94 -23.55 4.84
C ASN A 194 11.49 -22.13 5.20
N GLU A 195 10.96 -21.94 6.40
CA GLU A 195 10.41 -20.67 6.88
C GLU A 195 11.44 -19.53 6.86
N VAL A 196 12.69 -19.80 7.21
CA VAL A 196 13.77 -18.79 7.27
C VAL A 196 14.14 -18.29 5.88
N ASP A 197 14.34 -19.21 4.94
CA ASP A 197 14.65 -18.86 3.55
C ASP A 197 13.49 -18.14 2.90
N LEU A 198 12.26 -18.58 3.18
CA LEU A 198 11.06 -17.93 2.65
C LEU A 198 10.88 -16.51 3.20
N THR A 199 11.11 -16.28 4.49
CA THR A 199 11.08 -14.94 5.10
C THR A 199 12.11 -14.02 4.45
N SER A 200 13.34 -14.47 4.30
CA SER A 200 14.41 -13.72 3.65
C SER A 200 14.06 -13.39 2.20
N TYR A 201 13.56 -14.37 1.46
CA TYR A 201 13.16 -14.18 0.06
C TYR A 201 12.00 -13.21 -0.09
N LEU A 202 10.96 -13.31 0.76
CA LEU A 202 9.80 -12.41 0.73
C LEU A 202 10.22 -10.97 1.03
N ASN A 203 11.05 -10.74 2.03
CA ASN A 203 11.59 -9.41 2.32
C ASN A 203 12.31 -8.83 1.09
N LYS A 204 13.20 -9.60 0.48
CA LYS A 204 13.92 -9.17 -0.73
C LYS A 204 12.99 -8.93 -1.91
N LEU A 205 12.00 -9.82 -2.14
CA LEU A 205 11.05 -9.71 -3.24
C LEU A 205 10.13 -8.48 -3.09
N LEU A 206 9.69 -8.18 -1.88
CA LEU A 206 8.76 -7.08 -1.60
C LEU A 206 9.47 -5.73 -1.58
N LEU A 207 10.65 -5.64 -0.96
CA LEU A 207 11.39 -4.39 -0.77
C LEU A 207 12.35 -4.09 -1.93
N GLN A 208 13.00 -5.11 -2.47
CA GLN A 208 14.05 -5.00 -3.49
C GLN A 208 13.78 -5.92 -4.68
N GLY A 209 12.52 -6.15 -5.02
CA GLY A 209 12.11 -7.10 -6.06
C GLY A 209 12.75 -6.86 -7.43
N HIS A 210 13.20 -5.66 -7.73
CA HIS A 210 13.95 -5.34 -8.95
C HIS A 210 15.27 -6.12 -9.04
N LEU A 211 15.92 -6.42 -7.92
CA LEU A 211 17.15 -7.23 -7.89
C LEU A 211 16.90 -8.69 -8.25
N ILE A 212 15.68 -9.17 -8.09
CA ILE A 212 15.29 -10.55 -8.41
C ILE A 212 14.76 -10.67 -9.84
N THR A 213 14.03 -9.65 -10.33
CA THR A 213 13.21 -9.77 -11.54
C THR A 213 13.62 -8.86 -12.68
N ASN A 214 13.70 -7.55 -12.42
CA ASN A 214 13.92 -6.53 -13.45
C ASN A 214 14.68 -5.32 -12.87
N PRO A 215 16.02 -5.31 -12.96
CA PRO A 215 16.83 -4.22 -12.41
C PRO A 215 16.44 -2.82 -12.94
N SER A 216 15.99 -2.70 -14.18
CA SER A 216 15.59 -1.40 -14.76
C SER A 216 14.34 -0.81 -14.10
N TYR A 217 13.56 -1.61 -13.37
CA TYR A 217 12.38 -1.13 -12.66
C TYR A 217 12.73 -0.18 -11.50
N GLU A 218 13.94 -0.24 -10.96
CA GLU A 218 14.41 0.68 -9.93
C GLU A 218 14.39 2.13 -10.43
N SER A 219 14.98 2.37 -11.61
CA SER A 219 15.00 3.69 -12.23
C SER A 219 13.58 4.22 -12.50
N PHE A 220 12.71 3.36 -13.03
CA PHE A 220 11.30 3.70 -13.22
C PHE A 220 10.63 4.09 -11.90
N SER A 221 10.83 3.31 -10.84
CA SER A 221 10.24 3.56 -9.51
C SER A 221 10.71 4.89 -8.92
N LYS A 222 12.01 5.20 -9.01
CA LYS A 222 12.59 6.47 -8.57
C LYS A 222 12.01 7.66 -9.33
N ILE A 223 11.90 7.57 -10.66
CA ILE A 223 11.32 8.62 -11.49
C ILE A 223 9.84 8.83 -11.16
N SER A 224 9.08 7.75 -11.03
CA SER A 224 7.65 7.82 -10.67
C SER A 224 7.43 8.46 -9.30
N LEU A 225 8.25 8.11 -8.32
CA LEU A 225 8.22 8.69 -6.98
C LEU A 225 8.56 10.18 -7.03
N LYS A 226 9.60 10.58 -7.77
CA LYS A 226 9.96 12.00 -7.96
C LYS A 226 8.82 12.81 -8.58
N LYS A 227 8.12 12.27 -9.58
CA LYS A 227 6.93 12.94 -10.15
C LYS A 227 5.84 13.17 -9.10
N PHE A 228 5.63 12.20 -8.21
CA PHE A 228 4.65 12.33 -7.13
C PHE A 228 5.10 13.34 -6.07
N HIS A 229 6.37 13.37 -5.70
CA HIS A 229 6.93 14.40 -4.79
C HIS A 229 6.72 15.81 -5.35
N VAL A 230 7.04 16.03 -6.63
CA VAL A 230 6.82 17.33 -7.29
C VAL A 230 5.34 17.71 -7.25
N LEU A 231 4.43 16.76 -7.48
CA LEU A 231 3.00 17.02 -7.35
C LEU A 231 2.64 17.44 -5.91
N LEU A 232 3.08 16.71 -4.88
CA LEU A 232 2.78 17.03 -3.48
C LEU A 232 3.29 18.40 -3.09
N VAL A 233 4.54 18.73 -3.41
CA VAL A 233 5.15 20.06 -3.15
C VAL A 233 4.28 21.16 -3.76
N ASN A 234 3.92 21.05 -5.04
CA ASN A 234 3.11 22.06 -5.72
C ASN A 234 1.68 22.15 -5.19
N MET A 235 1.07 21.02 -4.83
CA MET A 235 -0.27 21.01 -4.21
C MET A 235 -0.26 21.71 -2.86
N ILE A 236 0.72 21.43 -2.00
CA ILE A 236 0.83 22.07 -0.68
C ILE A 236 1.18 23.56 -0.84
N ALA A 237 2.11 23.92 -1.72
CA ALA A 237 2.49 25.31 -1.99
C ALA A 237 1.31 26.15 -2.50
N SER A 238 0.41 25.56 -3.29
CA SER A 238 -0.79 26.22 -3.83
C SER A 238 -2.00 26.22 -2.88
N SER A 239 -1.86 25.66 -1.67
CA SER A 239 -2.96 25.56 -0.71
C SER A 239 -3.25 26.91 -0.04
N SER A 240 -4.53 27.22 0.11
CA SER A 240 -4.99 28.34 0.94
C SER A 240 -4.81 28.03 2.44
N ILE A 241 -4.91 29.06 3.29
CA ILE A 241 -4.89 28.89 4.74
C ILE A 241 -5.98 27.88 5.18
N ILE A 242 -7.20 28.04 4.66
CA ILE A 242 -8.33 27.13 4.98
C ILE A 242 -8.02 25.68 4.56
N GLN A 243 -7.41 25.47 3.39
CA GLN A 243 -7.02 24.14 2.95
C GLN A 243 -5.93 23.54 3.85
N ARG A 244 -4.95 24.32 4.29
CA ARG A 244 -3.90 23.85 5.21
C ARG A 244 -4.50 23.44 6.56
N GLU A 245 -5.37 24.24 7.15
CA GLU A 245 -6.10 23.91 8.37
C GLU A 245 -6.90 22.61 8.20
N GLN A 246 -7.53 22.42 7.05
CA GLN A 246 -8.29 21.20 6.75
C GLN A 246 -7.37 19.97 6.63
N ILE A 247 -6.21 20.09 5.98
CA ILE A 247 -5.21 19.01 5.88
C ILE A 247 -4.73 18.63 7.29
N ILE A 248 -4.34 19.62 8.11
CA ILE A 248 -3.87 19.42 9.49
C ILE A 248 -4.93 18.71 10.32
N SER A 249 -6.15 19.24 10.31
CA SER A 249 -7.28 18.64 11.04
C SER A 249 -7.54 17.19 10.62
N LYS A 250 -7.45 16.90 9.31
CA LYS A 250 -7.66 15.57 8.78
C LYS A 250 -6.57 14.58 9.18
N LEU A 251 -5.31 15.01 9.13
CA LEU A 251 -4.16 14.18 9.55
C LEU A 251 -4.24 13.86 11.05
N ARG A 252 -4.52 14.86 11.89
CA ARG A 252 -4.69 14.67 13.34
C ARG A 252 -5.88 13.77 13.66
N SER A 253 -7.01 13.92 12.94
CA SER A 253 -8.16 13.03 13.11
C SER A 253 -7.81 11.57 12.77
N TYR A 254 -7.08 11.31 11.70
CA TYR A 254 -6.61 9.96 11.39
C TYR A 254 -5.63 9.43 12.44
N ALA A 255 -4.73 10.28 12.95
CA ALA A 255 -3.82 9.88 14.03
C ALA A 255 -4.57 9.45 15.31
N GLU A 256 -5.61 10.19 15.72
CA GLU A 256 -6.45 9.83 16.86
C GLU A 256 -7.25 8.55 16.63
N ASP A 257 -7.82 8.37 15.43
CA ASP A 257 -8.50 7.14 15.06
C ASP A 257 -7.57 5.92 15.16
N ILE A 258 -6.35 6.04 14.64
CA ILE A 258 -5.33 4.99 14.68
C ILE A 258 -4.89 4.70 16.11
N LYS A 259 -4.66 5.72 16.94
CA LYS A 259 -4.34 5.55 18.37
C LYS A 259 -5.45 4.81 19.11
N THR A 260 -6.69 5.15 18.83
CA THR A 260 -7.83 4.47 19.45
C THR A 260 -7.85 2.99 19.09
N VAL A 261 -7.70 2.67 17.79
CA VAL A 261 -7.62 1.27 17.32
C VAL A 261 -6.45 0.53 17.96
N SER A 262 -5.29 1.18 18.14
CA SER A 262 -4.11 0.55 18.76
C SER A 262 -4.30 0.26 20.25
N GLY A 263 -5.11 1.06 20.94
CA GLY A 263 -5.40 0.91 22.38
C GLY A 263 -6.65 0.08 22.71
N GLU A 264 -7.48 -0.26 21.73
CA GLU A 264 -8.66 -1.10 21.94
C GLU A 264 -8.25 -2.54 22.23
N GLU A 265 -8.65 -3.06 23.41
CA GLU A 265 -8.59 -4.50 23.68
C GLU A 265 -9.50 -5.23 22.71
N ARG A 266 -9.07 -6.42 22.24
CA ARG A 266 -9.95 -7.28 21.45
C ARG A 266 -11.20 -7.60 22.28
N GLN A 267 -12.35 -7.21 21.81
CA GLN A 267 -13.59 -7.86 22.20
C GLN A 267 -13.57 -9.27 21.57
N LEU A 268 -13.21 -10.26 22.39
CA LEU A 268 -13.25 -11.69 22.08
C LEU A 268 -14.68 -12.15 21.80
#